data_224b4e7d186a5b4567c9fae3a316891d
#
_entry.id   224b4e7d186a5b4567c9fae3a316891d
#
_cell.length_a   1.000
_cell.length_b   1.000
_cell.length_c   1.000
_cell.angle_alpha   90.00
_cell.angle_beta   90.00
_cell.angle_gamma   90.00
#
_symmetry.space_group_name_H-M   'P 1'
#
loop_
_entity.id
_entity.type
_entity.pdbx_description
1 polymer ?
#
loop_
_entity_poly.entity_id
_entity_poly.type
_entity_poly.pdbx_seq_one_letter_code
_entity_poly.pdbx_strand_id
1 'polypeptide(L)'
;MNETYPYPYSAKEARERNELSLWRESHRANIACREAIEDAIRRSFDGMHLDKDCITPVLDEYGYKRTAWVLANTLHELKWDGRFSPANKQWAEKIYIPTDLIHNSDFVVRSHPAVLDGFVSFYRKAVQALNLFGAEHCVGDRAEQDYTGKVLVLSPDTLKESCWSQADQLWYARSGFGCEPHSSGRAVFATCLSDGETARWNREDFIGVLDEKCLPDWAREKLMELTAPRQEAPAAGEMKLE
;
A
#
# COMPACT_ATOMS: atom_id res chain seq x y z
N MET A 1 17.97 -1.73 4.73
CA MET A 1 17.78 -1.47 3.28
C MET A 1 18.63 -0.27 2.88
N ASN A 2 19.59 -0.44 1.97
CA ASN A 2 20.33 0.69 1.39
C ASN A 2 19.47 1.30 0.28
N GLU A 3 18.80 2.40 0.58
CA GLU A 3 17.99 3.12 -0.41
C GLU A 3 18.91 3.84 -1.40
N THR A 4 19.10 3.27 -2.59
CA THR A 4 19.91 3.88 -3.64
C THR A 4 19.03 4.77 -4.52
N TYR A 5 19.30 6.07 -4.48
CA TYR A 5 18.56 7.05 -5.26
C TYR A 5 19.06 7.09 -6.72
N PRO A 6 18.15 7.10 -7.71
CA PRO A 6 18.55 7.40 -9.09
C PRO A 6 19.09 8.83 -9.19
N TYR A 7 20.08 9.04 -10.08
CA TYR A 7 20.57 10.38 -10.36
C TYR A 7 19.49 11.19 -11.11
N PRO A 8 19.13 12.39 -10.65
CA PRO A 8 17.87 13.04 -11.06
C PRO A 8 17.97 13.88 -12.34
N TYR A 9 19.14 13.94 -12.99
CA TYR A 9 19.36 14.77 -14.18
C TYR A 9 19.76 13.93 -15.39
N SER A 10 19.60 14.50 -16.61
CA SER A 10 20.05 13.89 -17.87
C SER A 10 21.58 13.83 -17.97
N ALA A 11 22.09 13.02 -18.90
CA ALA A 11 23.51 12.95 -19.20
C ALA A 11 24.12 14.32 -19.61
N LYS A 12 23.32 15.14 -20.32
CA LYS A 12 23.72 16.50 -20.74
C LYS A 12 23.89 17.40 -19.50
N GLU A 13 22.89 17.45 -18.63
CA GLU A 13 22.94 18.25 -17.39
C GLU A 13 24.04 17.78 -16.46
N ALA A 14 24.25 16.44 -16.34
CA ALA A 14 25.34 15.88 -15.55
C ALA A 14 26.73 16.33 -16.05
N ARG A 15 26.90 16.46 -17.38
CA ARG A 15 28.13 16.99 -17.98
C ARG A 15 28.34 18.47 -17.63
N GLU A 16 27.30 19.27 -17.75
CA GLU A 16 27.32 20.69 -17.39
C GLU A 16 27.64 20.92 -15.89
N ARG A 17 27.22 20.00 -15.05
CA ARG A 17 27.45 20.00 -13.58
C ARG A 17 28.77 19.38 -13.16
N ASN A 18 29.55 18.80 -14.09
CA ASN A 18 30.76 18.00 -13.81
C ASN A 18 30.49 16.76 -12.94
N GLU A 19 29.29 16.17 -13.04
CA GLU A 19 28.79 15.01 -12.26
C GLU A 19 28.60 13.77 -13.14
N LEU A 20 29.24 13.70 -14.32
CA LEU A 20 29.03 12.62 -15.29
C LEU A 20 29.40 11.24 -14.75
N SER A 21 30.31 11.15 -13.78
CA SER A 21 30.66 9.90 -13.10
C SER A 21 29.49 9.36 -12.27
N LEU A 22 28.81 10.23 -11.52
CA LEU A 22 27.63 9.88 -10.71
C LEU A 22 26.48 9.46 -11.61
N TRP A 23 26.26 10.18 -12.70
CA TRP A 23 25.26 9.80 -13.69
C TRP A 23 25.55 8.39 -14.27
N ARG A 24 26.78 8.11 -14.68
CA ARG A 24 27.18 6.80 -15.24
C ARG A 24 27.00 5.66 -14.25
N GLU A 25 27.30 5.87 -13.00
CA GLU A 25 27.09 4.89 -11.92
C GLU A 25 25.61 4.60 -11.74
N SER A 26 24.80 5.66 -11.62
CA SER A 26 23.34 5.53 -11.50
C SER A 26 22.71 4.87 -12.73
N HIS A 27 23.17 5.22 -13.94
CA HIS A 27 22.68 4.63 -15.18
C HIS A 27 22.95 3.12 -15.25
N ARG A 28 24.18 2.69 -14.88
CA ARG A 28 24.51 1.26 -14.78
C ARG A 28 23.64 0.53 -13.75
N ALA A 29 23.37 1.16 -12.61
CA ALA A 29 22.48 0.61 -11.60
C ALA A 29 21.03 0.51 -12.09
N ASN A 30 20.55 1.44 -12.93
CA ASN A 30 19.23 1.35 -13.56
C ASN A 30 19.16 0.16 -14.54
N ILE A 31 20.20 -0.07 -15.32
CA ILE A 31 20.30 -1.24 -16.22
C ILE A 31 20.28 -2.55 -15.41
N ALA A 32 21.06 -2.64 -14.34
CA ALA A 32 21.09 -3.80 -13.47
C ALA A 32 19.72 -4.05 -12.79
N CYS A 33 19.05 -3.00 -12.32
CA CYS A 33 17.69 -3.08 -11.78
C CYS A 33 16.68 -3.58 -12.83
N ARG A 34 16.75 -3.11 -14.07
CA ARG A 34 15.95 -3.62 -15.19
C ARG A 34 16.17 -5.13 -15.37
N GLU A 35 17.42 -5.58 -15.40
CA GLU A 35 17.76 -7.01 -15.56
C GLU A 35 17.20 -7.84 -14.40
N ALA A 36 17.30 -7.36 -13.18
CA ALA A 36 16.73 -8.01 -12.00
C ALA A 36 15.20 -8.12 -12.08
N ILE A 37 14.50 -7.09 -12.57
CA ILE A 37 13.04 -7.13 -12.80
C ILE A 37 12.69 -8.19 -13.86
N GLU A 38 13.41 -8.19 -14.99
CA GLU A 38 13.21 -9.17 -16.05
C GLU A 38 13.42 -10.62 -15.57
N ASP A 39 14.45 -10.83 -14.75
CA ASP A 39 14.75 -12.13 -14.14
C ASP A 39 13.73 -12.54 -13.09
N ALA A 40 13.25 -11.61 -12.27
CA ALA A 40 12.20 -11.85 -11.30
C ALA A 40 10.90 -12.29 -11.99
N ILE A 41 10.49 -11.57 -13.03
CA ILE A 41 9.31 -11.92 -13.84
C ILE A 41 9.50 -13.31 -14.47
N ARG A 42 10.65 -13.60 -15.09
CA ARG A 42 10.91 -14.87 -15.76
C ARG A 42 10.86 -16.07 -14.81
N ARG A 43 11.34 -15.91 -13.58
CA ARG A 43 11.35 -16.98 -12.57
C ARG A 43 10.01 -17.22 -11.91
N SER A 44 9.16 -16.19 -11.85
CA SER A 44 7.94 -16.20 -11.06
C SER A 44 6.65 -16.25 -11.89
N PHE A 45 6.77 -16.24 -13.23
CA PHE A 45 5.63 -16.37 -14.14
C PHE A 45 5.49 -17.82 -14.61
N ASP A 46 4.39 -18.47 -14.26
CA ASP A 46 4.10 -19.88 -14.58
C ASP A 46 3.45 -20.08 -15.98
N GLY A 47 3.27 -19.01 -16.75
CA GLY A 47 2.58 -18.98 -18.04
C GLY A 47 1.16 -18.44 -17.96
N MET A 48 0.56 -18.35 -16.77
CA MET A 48 -0.78 -17.79 -16.53
C MET A 48 -0.77 -16.73 -15.43
N HIS A 49 -0.01 -16.94 -14.37
CA HIS A 49 0.01 -16.09 -13.18
C HIS A 49 1.43 -15.66 -12.84
N LEU A 50 1.57 -14.42 -12.39
CA LEU A 50 2.79 -13.91 -11.81
C LEU A 50 2.67 -13.99 -10.28
N ASP A 51 3.66 -14.58 -9.61
CA ASP A 51 3.71 -14.62 -8.15
C ASP A 51 3.89 -13.21 -7.59
N LYS A 52 3.06 -12.83 -6.62
CA LYS A 52 3.09 -11.52 -5.98
C LYS A 52 4.40 -11.22 -5.25
N ASP A 53 5.08 -12.25 -4.76
CA ASP A 53 6.32 -12.11 -4.01
C ASP A 53 7.55 -11.91 -4.90
N CYS A 54 7.37 -11.96 -6.24
CA CYS A 54 8.44 -11.76 -7.23
C CYS A 54 9.14 -10.39 -7.11
N ILE A 55 8.48 -9.40 -6.52
CA ILE A 55 9.05 -8.05 -6.36
C ILE A 55 10.05 -7.96 -5.21
N THR A 56 9.93 -8.82 -4.18
CA THR A 56 10.70 -8.73 -2.93
C THR A 56 12.21 -8.72 -3.16
N PRO A 57 12.79 -9.64 -3.95
CA PRO A 57 14.24 -9.63 -4.20
C PRO A 57 14.72 -8.35 -4.89
N VAL A 58 13.89 -7.77 -5.79
CA VAL A 58 14.24 -6.54 -6.50
C VAL A 58 14.21 -5.34 -5.54
N LEU A 59 13.23 -5.28 -4.65
CA LEU A 59 13.11 -4.22 -3.66
C LEU A 59 14.21 -4.29 -2.60
N ASP A 60 14.61 -5.48 -2.19
CA ASP A 60 15.69 -5.69 -1.22
C ASP A 60 17.05 -5.24 -1.78
N GLU A 61 17.30 -5.47 -3.06
CA GLU A 61 18.57 -5.14 -3.73
C GLU A 61 18.66 -3.69 -4.20
N TYR A 62 17.59 -3.17 -4.84
CA TYR A 62 17.61 -1.86 -5.51
C TYR A 62 16.83 -0.77 -4.77
N GLY A 63 16.00 -1.13 -3.79
CA GLY A 63 15.12 -0.22 -3.06
C GLY A 63 13.94 0.27 -3.90
N TYR A 64 13.00 0.90 -3.20
CA TYR A 64 11.75 1.36 -3.81
C TYR A 64 11.95 2.45 -4.87
N LYS A 65 12.85 3.40 -4.62
CA LYS A 65 13.01 4.57 -5.51
C LYS A 65 13.63 4.23 -6.85
N ARG A 66 14.64 3.36 -6.86
CA ARG A 66 15.25 2.92 -8.12
C ARG A 66 14.31 2.02 -8.90
N THR A 67 13.63 1.10 -8.23
CA THR A 67 12.62 0.24 -8.88
C THR A 67 11.50 1.09 -9.49
N ALA A 68 10.98 2.11 -8.77
CA ALA A 68 10.01 3.06 -9.31
C ALA A 68 10.51 3.75 -10.58
N TRP A 69 11.75 4.21 -10.55
CA TRP A 69 12.37 4.92 -11.67
C TRP A 69 12.42 4.08 -12.93
N VAL A 70 12.88 2.84 -12.81
CA VAL A 70 12.99 1.89 -13.94
C VAL A 70 11.61 1.52 -14.50
N LEU A 71 10.65 1.22 -13.62
CA LEU A 71 9.28 0.89 -14.00
C LEU A 71 8.56 2.08 -14.66
N ALA A 72 8.66 3.28 -14.08
CA ALA A 72 8.06 4.47 -14.65
C ALA A 72 8.66 4.84 -16.00
N ASN A 73 10.00 4.78 -16.14
CA ASN A 73 10.65 4.97 -17.43
C ASN A 73 10.11 4.00 -18.49
N THR A 74 9.94 2.73 -18.12
CA THR A 74 9.41 1.71 -19.03
C THR A 74 7.98 2.05 -19.47
N LEU A 75 7.12 2.50 -18.56
CA LEU A 75 5.76 2.89 -18.91
C LEU A 75 5.70 4.18 -19.73
N HIS A 76 6.63 5.12 -19.54
CA HIS A 76 6.74 6.32 -20.37
C HIS A 76 7.10 5.96 -21.81
N GLU A 77 8.08 5.08 -22.01
CA GLU A 77 8.52 4.62 -23.34
C GLU A 77 7.43 3.80 -24.04
N LEU A 78 6.65 3.01 -23.29
CA LEU A 78 5.59 2.13 -23.80
C LEU A 78 4.17 2.67 -23.57
N LYS A 79 4.00 3.97 -23.36
CA LYS A 79 2.70 4.59 -23.03
C LYS A 79 1.58 4.34 -24.04
N TRP A 80 1.94 4.10 -25.28
CA TRP A 80 1.03 3.79 -26.39
C TRP A 80 0.43 2.38 -26.30
N ASP A 81 1.05 1.46 -25.53
CA ASP A 81 0.58 0.08 -25.45
C ASP A 81 -0.67 -0.02 -24.57
N GLY A 82 -1.77 -0.48 -25.18
CA GLY A 82 -3.08 -0.60 -24.54
C GLY A 82 -3.17 -1.72 -23.48
N ARG A 83 -2.15 -2.57 -23.35
CA ARG A 83 -2.12 -3.67 -22.36
C ARG A 83 -1.72 -3.20 -20.97
N PHE A 84 -1.18 -2.00 -20.82
CA PHE A 84 -0.96 -1.38 -19.51
C PHE A 84 -2.24 -0.75 -19.01
N SER A 85 -2.53 -0.98 -17.72
CA SER A 85 -3.71 -0.42 -17.06
C SER A 85 -3.62 1.10 -16.93
N PRO A 86 -4.77 1.82 -16.99
CA PRO A 86 -4.79 3.27 -16.78
C PRO A 86 -4.19 3.69 -15.44
N ALA A 87 -4.41 2.90 -14.38
CA ALA A 87 -3.90 3.17 -13.04
C ALA A 87 -2.36 3.15 -12.99
N ASN A 88 -1.72 2.18 -13.68
CA ASN A 88 -0.27 2.11 -13.75
C ASN A 88 0.33 3.24 -14.61
N LYS A 89 -0.33 3.60 -15.71
CA LYS A 89 0.07 4.75 -16.53
C LYS A 89 0.02 6.06 -15.74
N GLN A 90 -1.11 6.34 -15.06
CA GLN A 90 -1.28 7.52 -14.21
C GLN A 90 -0.28 7.58 -13.06
N TRP A 91 0.08 6.41 -12.48
CA TRP A 91 1.11 6.34 -11.48
C TRP A 91 2.48 6.74 -12.07
N ALA A 92 2.85 6.20 -13.22
CA ALA A 92 4.13 6.51 -13.87
C ALA A 92 4.24 8.00 -14.24
N GLU A 93 3.16 8.64 -14.71
CA GLU A 93 3.11 10.08 -15.06
C GLU A 93 3.48 11.00 -13.88
N LYS A 94 3.31 10.54 -12.64
CA LYS A 94 3.68 11.31 -11.44
C LYS A 94 5.18 11.26 -11.14
N ILE A 95 5.92 10.39 -11.79
CA ILE A 95 7.36 10.21 -11.59
C ILE A 95 8.09 10.91 -12.72
N TYR A 96 8.72 12.03 -12.40
CA TYR A 96 9.51 12.78 -13.38
C TYR A 96 10.80 12.02 -13.72
N ILE A 97 11.00 11.70 -14.99
CA ILE A 97 12.22 11.11 -15.55
C ILE A 97 12.79 12.11 -16.56
N PRO A 98 14.04 12.57 -16.41
CA PRO A 98 14.65 13.47 -17.40
C PRO A 98 14.66 12.83 -18.78
N THR A 99 14.29 13.62 -19.79
CA THR A 99 14.29 13.13 -21.17
C THR A 99 15.72 12.95 -21.67
N ASP A 100 16.09 11.70 -21.92
CA ASP A 100 17.34 11.32 -22.55
C ASP A 100 17.06 10.15 -23.51
N LEU A 101 16.62 10.49 -24.73
CA LEU A 101 16.08 9.53 -25.70
C LEU A 101 17.03 8.35 -25.99
N ILE A 102 18.33 8.57 -25.88
CA ILE A 102 19.35 7.53 -26.16
C ILE A 102 19.48 6.60 -24.93
N HIS A 103 19.60 7.18 -23.75
CA HIS A 103 19.95 6.42 -22.54
C HIS A 103 18.71 5.87 -21.80
N ASN A 104 17.56 6.48 -21.94
CA ASN A 104 16.34 5.98 -21.30
C ASN A 104 15.90 4.63 -21.88
N SER A 105 16.16 4.37 -23.17
CA SER A 105 15.88 3.07 -23.79
C SER A 105 16.73 1.91 -23.26
N ASP A 106 17.90 2.20 -22.64
CA ASP A 106 18.82 1.19 -22.14
C ASP A 106 18.28 0.42 -20.95
N PHE A 107 17.40 1.06 -20.16
CA PHE A 107 16.79 0.44 -18.97
C PHE A 107 15.27 0.30 -19.06
N VAL A 108 14.73 0.14 -20.26
CA VAL A 108 13.34 -0.28 -20.49
C VAL A 108 13.23 -1.79 -20.25
N VAL A 109 12.33 -2.19 -19.37
CA VAL A 109 12.07 -3.61 -19.04
C VAL A 109 11.47 -4.33 -20.23
N ARG A 110 12.12 -5.41 -20.65
CA ARG A 110 11.72 -6.24 -21.81
C ARG A 110 10.96 -7.46 -21.32
N SER A 111 9.66 -7.30 -21.19
CA SER A 111 8.74 -8.39 -20.80
C SER A 111 7.41 -8.26 -21.54
N HIS A 112 6.57 -9.31 -21.47
CA HIS A 112 5.22 -9.20 -22.02
C HIS A 112 4.45 -8.11 -21.27
N PRO A 113 3.88 -7.10 -21.95
CA PRO A 113 3.30 -5.93 -21.31
C PRO A 113 2.25 -6.22 -20.25
N ALA A 114 1.37 -7.20 -20.46
CA ALA A 114 0.35 -7.56 -19.46
C ALA A 114 0.97 -8.19 -18.19
N VAL A 115 2.08 -8.94 -18.31
CA VAL A 115 2.79 -9.52 -17.16
C VAL A 115 3.52 -8.42 -16.40
N LEU A 116 4.17 -7.51 -17.14
CA LEU A 116 4.82 -6.34 -16.56
C LEU A 116 3.83 -5.40 -15.87
N ASP A 117 2.62 -5.23 -16.42
CA ASP A 117 1.55 -4.46 -15.76
C ASP A 117 1.18 -5.07 -14.40
N GLY A 118 1.13 -6.40 -14.30
CA GLY A 118 0.98 -7.13 -13.04
C GLY A 118 2.12 -6.84 -12.06
N PHE A 119 3.38 -6.86 -12.52
CA PHE A 119 4.55 -6.56 -11.70
C PHE A 119 4.51 -5.12 -11.17
N VAL A 120 4.15 -4.14 -12.01
CA VAL A 120 3.96 -2.73 -11.60
C VAL A 120 2.87 -2.61 -10.55
N SER A 121 1.77 -3.35 -10.71
CA SER A 121 0.68 -3.36 -9.73
C SER A 121 1.14 -3.92 -8.38
N PHE A 122 1.92 -5.00 -8.35
CA PHE A 122 2.51 -5.53 -7.12
C PHE A 122 3.49 -4.54 -6.47
N TYR A 123 4.34 -3.89 -7.29
CA TYR A 123 5.22 -2.84 -6.81
C TYR A 123 4.44 -1.71 -6.11
N ARG A 124 3.39 -1.20 -6.76
CA ARG A 124 2.56 -0.13 -6.20
C ARG A 124 1.90 -0.54 -4.88
N LYS A 125 1.40 -1.79 -4.81
CA LYS A 125 0.82 -2.35 -3.58
C LYS A 125 1.87 -2.44 -2.46
N ALA A 126 3.09 -2.89 -2.76
CA ALA A 126 4.16 -2.95 -1.77
C ALA A 126 4.53 -1.57 -1.22
N VAL A 127 4.62 -0.55 -2.09
CA VAL A 127 4.86 0.84 -1.66
C VAL A 127 3.72 1.38 -0.79
N GLN A 128 2.47 1.10 -1.17
CA GLN A 128 1.31 1.50 -0.36
C GLN A 128 1.33 0.81 1.01
N ALA A 129 1.71 -0.47 1.06
CA ALA A 129 1.80 -1.24 2.30
C ALA A 129 2.79 -0.65 3.32
N LEU A 130 3.85 0.05 2.87
CA LEU A 130 4.78 0.75 3.77
C LEU A 130 4.12 1.85 4.62
N ASN A 131 3.00 2.37 4.15
CA ASN A 131 2.25 3.43 4.83
C ASN A 131 1.02 2.89 5.56
N LEU A 132 0.87 1.57 5.66
CA LEU A 132 -0.24 0.93 6.35
C LEU A 132 0.21 0.39 7.71
N PHE A 133 -0.76 0.15 8.59
CA PHE A 133 -0.50 -0.58 9.82
C PHE A 133 -0.26 -2.05 9.52
N GLY A 134 0.81 -2.61 10.08
CA GLY A 134 1.17 -4.02 10.04
C GLY A 134 1.05 -4.69 11.41
N ALA A 135 1.45 -5.95 11.51
CA ALA A 135 1.43 -6.72 12.75
C ALA A 135 2.30 -6.10 13.86
N GLU A 136 3.37 -5.40 13.48
CA GLU A 136 4.28 -4.67 14.39
C GLU A 136 3.63 -3.50 15.12
N HIS A 137 2.47 -3.04 14.64
CA HIS A 137 1.67 -1.99 15.26
C HIS A 137 0.55 -2.54 16.15
N CYS A 138 0.43 -3.88 16.25
CA CYS A 138 -0.61 -4.56 17.00
C CYS A 138 -0.07 -5.13 18.31
N VAL A 139 -0.92 -5.21 19.33
CA VAL A 139 -0.57 -5.81 20.64
C VAL A 139 -0.95 -7.28 20.72
N GLY A 140 -0.08 -8.07 21.34
CA GLY A 140 -0.35 -9.47 21.73
C GLY A 140 -0.62 -10.42 20.56
N ASP A 141 -1.03 -11.64 20.91
CA ASP A 141 -1.42 -12.66 19.92
C ASP A 141 -2.86 -12.40 19.44
N ARG A 142 -3.06 -12.31 18.13
CA ARG A 142 -4.36 -12.12 17.50
C ARG A 142 -5.43 -13.11 17.98
N ALA A 143 -5.04 -14.38 18.20
CA ALA A 143 -5.98 -15.42 18.60
C ALA A 143 -6.47 -15.25 20.04
N GLU A 144 -5.64 -14.73 20.93
CA GLU A 144 -5.90 -14.63 22.37
C GLU A 144 -6.59 -13.31 22.77
N GLN A 145 -6.59 -12.30 21.90
CA GLN A 145 -7.16 -10.98 22.22
C GLN A 145 -8.68 -10.98 22.17
N ASP A 146 -9.32 -10.36 23.19
CA ASP A 146 -10.69 -9.89 23.09
C ASP A 146 -10.74 -8.58 22.29
N TYR A 147 -11.55 -8.56 21.25
CA TYR A 147 -11.71 -7.42 20.34
C TYR A 147 -12.76 -6.41 20.81
N THR A 148 -13.63 -6.79 21.74
CA THR A 148 -14.75 -5.94 22.19
C THR A 148 -14.24 -4.60 22.72
N GLY A 149 -14.73 -3.50 22.16
CA GLY A 149 -14.33 -2.15 22.57
C GLY A 149 -12.90 -1.76 22.21
N LYS A 150 -12.27 -2.50 21.30
CA LYS A 150 -10.90 -2.23 20.83
C LYS A 150 -10.90 -1.66 19.43
N VAL A 151 -9.82 -0.95 19.11
CA VAL A 151 -9.51 -0.53 17.73
C VAL A 151 -8.73 -1.65 17.06
N LEU A 152 -9.26 -2.15 15.95
CA LEU A 152 -8.71 -3.24 15.17
C LEU A 152 -8.07 -2.70 13.89
N VAL A 153 -7.05 -3.40 13.43
CA VAL A 153 -6.37 -3.12 12.17
C VAL A 153 -6.85 -4.11 11.11
N LEU A 154 -7.59 -3.63 10.11
CA LEU A 154 -8.04 -4.44 8.99
C LEU A 154 -6.86 -4.82 8.09
N SER A 155 -6.82 -6.07 7.63
CA SER A 155 -5.75 -6.55 6.75
C SER A 155 -5.77 -5.80 5.40
N PRO A 156 -4.61 -5.40 4.87
CA PRO A 156 -4.52 -4.83 3.52
C PRO A 156 -5.12 -5.73 2.43
N ASP A 157 -5.05 -7.05 2.61
CA ASP A 157 -5.62 -8.01 1.65
C ASP A 157 -7.16 -7.95 1.59
N THR A 158 -7.79 -7.43 2.64
CA THR A 158 -9.25 -7.25 2.72
C THR A 158 -9.69 -5.91 2.14
N LEU A 159 -8.81 -4.89 2.12
CA LEU A 159 -9.11 -3.56 1.60
C LEU A 159 -9.16 -3.55 0.06
N LYS A 160 -10.13 -2.83 -0.49
CA LYS A 160 -10.13 -2.49 -1.92
C LYS A 160 -8.95 -1.55 -2.21
N GLU A 161 -8.39 -1.63 -3.41
CA GLU A 161 -7.22 -0.80 -3.81
C GLU A 161 -7.48 0.72 -3.64
N SER A 162 -8.72 1.17 -3.81
CA SER A 162 -9.13 2.55 -3.58
C SER A 162 -9.15 2.98 -2.10
N CYS A 163 -9.16 2.04 -1.17
CA CYS A 163 -9.27 2.23 0.28
C CYS A 163 -7.96 1.89 1.02
N TRP A 164 -6.82 1.94 0.33
CA TRP A 164 -5.53 1.63 0.92
C TRP A 164 -4.96 2.85 1.65
N SER A 165 -5.50 3.11 2.82
CA SER A 165 -4.99 4.13 3.74
C SER A 165 -5.04 3.65 5.19
N GLN A 166 -4.21 4.21 6.06
CA GLN A 166 -4.28 3.95 7.50
C GLN A 166 -5.67 4.24 8.07
N ALA A 167 -6.34 5.25 7.52
CA ALA A 167 -7.67 5.65 7.97
C ALA A 167 -8.71 4.55 7.72
N ASP A 168 -8.64 3.87 6.57
CA ASP A 168 -9.56 2.80 6.18
C ASP A 168 -9.26 1.48 6.92
N GLN A 169 -8.07 1.34 7.52
CA GLN A 169 -7.71 0.16 8.30
C GLN A 169 -8.26 0.17 9.73
N LEU A 170 -8.62 1.34 10.30
CA LEU A 170 -8.94 1.44 11.71
C LEU A 170 -10.43 1.27 11.96
N TRP A 171 -10.79 0.19 12.65
CA TRP A 171 -12.16 -0.20 12.94
C TRP A 171 -12.37 -0.40 14.44
N TYR A 172 -13.36 0.25 15.00
CA TYR A 172 -13.78 0.06 16.39
C TYR A 172 -14.73 -1.15 16.48
N ALA A 173 -14.31 -2.21 17.16
CA ALA A 173 -15.10 -3.41 17.36
C ALA A 173 -16.17 -3.18 18.42
N ARG A 174 -17.45 -3.33 18.04
CA ARG A 174 -18.60 -3.11 18.94
C ARG A 174 -19.08 -4.38 19.58
N SER A 175 -19.22 -5.46 18.82
CA SER A 175 -19.81 -6.72 19.25
C SER A 175 -19.58 -7.84 18.25
N GLY A 176 -20.03 -9.03 18.58
CA GLY A 176 -20.03 -10.20 17.72
C GLY A 176 -19.23 -11.35 18.33
N PHE A 177 -19.61 -12.58 18.00
CA PHE A 177 -18.88 -13.78 18.49
C PHE A 177 -17.42 -13.83 18.02
N GLY A 178 -17.06 -13.11 16.93
CA GLY A 178 -15.69 -12.96 16.49
C GLY A 178 -14.84 -12.06 17.40
N CYS A 179 -15.43 -11.32 18.33
CA CYS A 179 -14.69 -10.54 19.32
C CYS A 179 -14.05 -11.42 20.39
N GLU A 180 -14.63 -12.57 20.69
CA GLU A 180 -14.12 -13.48 21.72
C GLU A 180 -12.79 -14.11 21.29
N PRO A 181 -11.86 -14.40 22.22
CA PRO A 181 -10.65 -15.17 21.93
C PRO A 181 -10.96 -16.50 21.24
N HIS A 182 -10.06 -16.96 20.39
CA HIS A 182 -10.13 -18.25 19.68
C HIS A 182 -11.39 -18.46 18.80
N SER A 183 -12.13 -17.40 18.48
CA SER A 183 -13.39 -17.46 17.70
C SER A 183 -13.16 -17.32 16.19
N SER A 184 -12.28 -18.17 15.63
CA SER A 184 -11.98 -18.19 14.19
C SER A 184 -13.27 -18.38 13.35
N GLY A 185 -13.36 -17.70 12.19
CA GLY A 185 -14.51 -17.75 11.27
C GLY A 185 -15.77 -17.05 11.79
N ARG A 186 -15.71 -16.36 12.94
CA ARG A 186 -16.86 -15.67 13.54
C ARG A 186 -16.89 -14.20 13.18
N ALA A 187 -18.10 -13.65 13.19
CA ALA A 187 -18.36 -12.27 12.82
C ALA A 187 -17.97 -11.28 13.91
N VAL A 188 -17.32 -10.19 13.48
CA VAL A 188 -17.06 -8.97 14.25
C VAL A 188 -17.87 -7.84 13.61
N PHE A 189 -18.70 -7.17 14.41
CA PHE A 189 -19.43 -5.96 14.00
C PHE A 189 -18.62 -4.75 14.44
N ALA A 190 -18.14 -3.98 13.48
CA ALA A 190 -17.24 -2.87 13.74
C ALA A 190 -17.67 -1.60 13.00
N THR A 191 -17.15 -0.46 13.46
CA THR A 191 -17.36 0.86 12.87
C THR A 191 -16.00 1.39 12.40
N CYS A 192 -15.89 1.79 11.13
CA CYS A 192 -14.72 2.46 10.61
C CYS A 192 -14.54 3.82 11.30
N LEU A 193 -13.31 4.12 11.75
CA LEU A 193 -13.05 5.38 12.45
C LEU A 193 -13.00 6.58 11.50
N SER A 194 -12.67 6.37 10.21
CA SER A 194 -12.51 7.46 9.24
C SER A 194 -13.85 8.09 8.83
N ASP A 195 -14.85 7.26 8.54
CA ASP A 195 -16.13 7.68 7.94
C ASP A 195 -17.37 7.29 8.74
N GLY A 196 -17.20 6.46 9.79
CA GLY A 196 -18.30 5.96 10.62
C GLY A 196 -19.10 4.82 9.98
N GLU A 197 -18.66 4.28 8.83
CA GLU A 197 -19.30 3.12 8.21
C GLU A 197 -19.33 1.95 9.18
N THR A 198 -20.45 1.23 9.21
CA THR A 198 -20.59 0.03 10.03
C THR A 198 -20.61 -1.20 9.15
N ALA A 199 -19.74 -2.16 9.44
CA ALA A 199 -19.63 -3.38 8.66
C ALA A 199 -19.54 -4.63 9.53
N ARG A 200 -19.80 -5.77 8.88
CA ARG A 200 -19.58 -7.10 9.42
C ARG A 200 -18.35 -7.68 8.75
N TRP A 201 -17.32 -7.97 9.54
CA TRP A 201 -16.09 -8.61 9.13
C TRP A 201 -15.96 -10.00 9.74
N ASN A 202 -15.08 -10.85 9.23
CA ASN A 202 -14.65 -12.03 9.94
C ASN A 202 -13.45 -11.67 10.84
N ARG A 203 -13.23 -12.43 11.92
CA ARG A 203 -12.09 -12.20 12.80
C ARG A 203 -10.76 -12.22 12.07
N GLU A 204 -10.63 -13.08 11.05
CA GLU A 204 -9.43 -13.25 10.23
C GLU A 204 -9.14 -12.08 9.30
N ASP A 205 -10.12 -11.24 9.03
CA ASP A 205 -9.94 -10.06 8.20
C ASP A 205 -9.09 -8.99 8.91
N PHE A 206 -8.91 -9.10 10.24
CA PHE A 206 -8.08 -8.20 11.04
C PHE A 206 -6.70 -8.77 11.30
N ILE A 207 -5.67 -7.91 11.25
CA ILE A 207 -4.30 -8.23 11.67
C ILE A 207 -4.25 -8.42 13.19
N GLY A 208 -4.93 -7.56 13.94
CA GLY A 208 -4.97 -7.60 15.41
C GLY A 208 -5.56 -6.33 16.02
N VAL A 209 -5.35 -6.18 17.32
CA VAL A 209 -5.71 -4.97 18.09
C VAL A 209 -4.58 -3.96 17.97
N LEU A 210 -4.87 -2.73 17.55
CA LEU A 210 -3.88 -1.65 17.45
C LEU A 210 -3.29 -1.32 18.82
N ASP A 211 -1.97 -1.16 18.89
CA ASP A 211 -1.32 -0.59 20.10
C ASP A 211 -1.76 0.87 20.27
N GLU A 212 -2.21 1.23 21.47
CA GLU A 212 -2.65 2.60 21.80
C GLU A 212 -1.59 3.67 21.51
N LYS A 213 -0.31 3.29 21.54
CA LYS A 213 0.81 4.18 21.18
C LYS A 213 0.85 4.50 19.68
N CYS A 214 0.29 3.61 18.85
CA CYS A 214 0.21 3.77 17.41
C CYS A 214 -1.11 4.43 16.97
N LEU A 215 -2.04 4.69 17.90
CA LEU A 215 -3.34 5.30 17.58
C LEU A 215 -3.15 6.78 17.19
N PRO A 216 -3.45 7.19 15.94
CA PRO A 216 -3.34 8.58 15.50
C PRO A 216 -4.29 9.50 16.27
N ASP A 217 -3.94 10.78 16.41
CA ASP A 217 -4.75 11.74 17.16
C ASP A 217 -6.17 11.87 16.58
N TRP A 218 -6.32 11.93 15.25
CA TRP A 218 -7.63 11.98 14.61
C TRP A 218 -8.50 10.75 14.95
N ALA A 219 -7.89 9.55 15.03
CA ALA A 219 -8.61 8.33 15.36
C ALA A 219 -9.00 8.28 16.85
N ARG A 220 -8.16 8.86 17.72
CA ARG A 220 -8.45 9.03 19.14
C ARG A 220 -9.65 9.94 19.36
N GLU A 221 -9.73 11.06 18.63
CA GLU A 221 -10.87 11.97 18.66
C GLU A 221 -12.17 11.26 18.22
N LYS A 222 -12.11 10.53 17.10
CA LYS A 222 -13.26 9.76 16.61
C LYS A 222 -13.70 8.65 17.55
N LEU A 223 -12.75 7.96 18.18
CA LEU A 223 -13.05 6.95 19.18
C LEU A 223 -13.77 7.56 20.39
N MET A 224 -13.36 8.73 20.86
CA MET A 224 -14.02 9.45 21.93
C MET A 224 -15.45 9.84 21.53
N GLU A 225 -15.67 10.32 20.30
CA GLU A 225 -17.02 10.65 19.79
C GLU A 225 -17.92 9.40 19.77
N LEU A 226 -17.40 8.24 19.31
CA LEU A 226 -18.16 6.99 19.22
C LEU A 226 -18.48 6.37 20.59
N THR A 227 -17.63 6.60 21.58
CA THR A 227 -17.76 6.02 22.92
C THR A 227 -18.42 6.98 23.93
N ALA A 228 -18.62 8.24 23.53
CA ALA A 228 -19.32 9.21 24.38
C ALA A 228 -20.74 8.74 24.71
N PRO A 229 -21.19 8.81 25.99
CA PRO A 229 -22.55 8.47 26.34
C PRO A 229 -23.50 9.38 25.55
N ARG A 230 -24.42 8.76 24.78
CA ARG A 230 -25.48 9.52 24.12
C ARG A 230 -26.27 10.24 25.23
N GLN A 231 -26.27 11.58 25.22
CA GLN A 231 -27.22 12.35 26.00
C GLN A 231 -28.61 11.96 25.51
N GLU A 232 -29.37 11.27 26.36
CA GLU A 232 -30.79 11.03 26.09
C GLU A 232 -31.45 12.39 25.90
N ALA A 233 -32.04 12.60 24.72
CA ALA A 233 -32.91 13.75 24.50
C ALA A 233 -34.00 13.78 25.60
N PRO A 234 -34.25 14.94 26.24
CA PRO A 234 -35.28 15.01 27.26
C PRO A 234 -36.60 14.49 26.67
N ALA A 235 -37.20 13.54 27.35
CA ALA A 235 -38.52 12.99 27.00
C ALA A 235 -39.48 14.15 26.75
N ALA A 236 -40.07 14.19 25.55
CA ALA A 236 -41.10 15.18 25.22
C ALA A 236 -42.22 15.10 26.25
N GLY A 237 -42.39 16.21 26.94
CA GLY A 237 -43.35 16.30 28.07
C GLY A 237 -44.73 15.84 27.65
N GLU A 238 -45.36 15.09 28.54
CA GLU A 238 -46.78 14.73 28.49
C GLU A 238 -47.62 16.00 28.28
N MET A 239 -48.24 16.08 27.13
CA MET A 239 -49.30 17.07 26.89
C MET A 239 -50.53 16.63 27.69
N LYS A 240 -50.75 17.23 28.86
CA LYS A 240 -52.03 17.11 29.57
C LYS A 240 -53.08 17.85 28.75
N LEU A 241 -54.06 17.09 28.25
CA LEU A 241 -55.34 17.64 27.80
C LEU A 241 -56.17 17.96 29.02
N GLU A 242 -56.50 19.26 29.20
CA GLU A 242 -57.62 19.73 29.92
C GLU A 242 -58.86 19.87 29.04
#